data_0f83dce73f7b37a66732e49c8bac09a8
#
_entry.id   0f83dce73f7b37a66732e49c8bac09a8
#
_cell.length_a   1.000
_cell.length_b   1.000
_cell.length_c   1.000
_cell.angle_alpha   90.00
_cell.angle_beta   90.00
_cell.angle_gamma   90.00
#
_symmetry.space_group_name_H-M   'P 1'
#
loop_
_entity.id
_entity.type
_entity.pdbx_description
1 polymer ?
#
loop_
_entity_poly.entity_id
_entity_poly.type
_entity_poly.pdbx_seq_one_letter_code
_entity_poly.pdbx_strand_id
1 'polypeptide(L)'
;MLPVKLTEANYPAVIELWEASVRASHDFLKPEEIGFYKPLVLKYGLPQSDLYGIYSNSVLAGYIGIRGQKIEMLFIHPDFFGQGIGSQLLQFAVKQQNCTLVDVNEENPRAHEFYLKHGFKLYSRDEKDDSGQPHPILHLTLL
;
A
#
# COMPACT_ATOMS: atom_id res chain seq x y z
N MET A 1 -9.86 15.62 -3.94
CA MET A 1 -9.11 15.72 -2.67
C MET A 1 -7.63 15.52 -2.94
N LEU A 2 -6.79 16.35 -2.37
CA LEU A 2 -5.35 16.24 -2.54
C LEU A 2 -4.74 15.45 -1.38
N PRO A 3 -3.77 14.56 -1.65
CA PRO A 3 -3.04 13.89 -0.59
C PRO A 3 -2.26 14.90 0.26
N VAL A 4 -2.20 14.67 1.55
CA VAL A 4 -1.44 15.48 2.49
C VAL A 4 -0.30 14.66 3.08
N LYS A 5 0.82 15.31 3.38
CA LYS A 5 1.97 14.65 3.99
C LYS A 5 1.59 14.18 5.40
N LEU A 6 1.91 12.93 5.71
CA LEU A 6 1.71 12.35 7.03
C LEU A 6 3.05 12.30 7.76
N THR A 7 2.99 12.40 9.09
CA THR A 7 4.16 12.38 9.95
C THR A 7 4.05 11.27 11.00
N GLU A 8 5.06 11.13 11.83
CA GLU A 8 5.06 10.16 12.91
C GLU A 8 3.83 10.28 13.82
N ALA A 9 3.34 11.52 14.03
CA ALA A 9 2.14 11.77 14.81
C ALA A 9 0.90 11.05 14.24
N ASN A 10 0.91 10.75 12.95
CA ASN A 10 -0.21 10.07 12.27
C ASN A 10 -0.09 8.54 12.32
N TYR A 11 1.01 7.97 12.79
CA TYR A 11 1.22 6.52 12.78
C TYR A 11 0.10 5.72 13.44
N PRO A 12 -0.47 6.13 14.58
CA PRO A 12 -1.60 5.38 15.15
C PRO A 12 -2.76 5.23 14.18
N ALA A 13 -3.15 6.30 13.49
CA ALA A 13 -4.23 6.24 12.51
C ALA A 13 -3.85 5.41 11.28
N VAL A 14 -2.60 5.54 10.83
CA VAL A 14 -2.09 4.81 9.67
C VAL A 14 -2.07 3.31 9.93
N ILE A 15 -1.58 2.88 11.10
CA ILE A 15 -1.50 1.44 11.40
C ILE A 15 -2.89 0.82 11.60
N GLU A 16 -3.83 1.57 12.15
CA GLU A 16 -5.22 1.11 12.27
C GLU A 16 -5.85 0.93 10.88
N LEU A 17 -5.61 1.88 9.99
CA LEU A 17 -6.10 1.77 8.61
C LEU A 17 -5.47 0.56 7.91
N TRP A 18 -4.16 0.38 8.05
CA TRP A 18 -3.46 -0.76 7.49
C TRP A 18 -4.10 -2.08 7.93
N GLU A 19 -4.32 -2.25 9.22
CA GLU A 19 -4.92 -3.49 9.74
C GLU A 19 -6.34 -3.69 9.22
N ALA A 20 -7.18 -2.65 9.24
CA ALA A 20 -8.55 -2.74 8.73
C ALA A 20 -8.58 -3.11 7.25
N SER A 21 -7.70 -2.51 6.46
CA SER A 21 -7.61 -2.78 5.03
C SER A 21 -7.15 -4.21 4.75
N VAL A 22 -6.11 -4.65 5.47
CA VAL A 22 -5.55 -5.99 5.29
C VAL A 22 -6.58 -7.06 5.68
N ARG A 23 -7.27 -6.88 6.80
CA ARG A 23 -8.30 -7.84 7.23
C ARG A 23 -9.46 -7.93 6.24
N ALA A 24 -9.76 -6.85 5.54
CA ALA A 24 -10.87 -6.82 4.60
C ALA A 24 -10.51 -7.33 3.20
N SER A 25 -9.24 -7.22 2.79
CA SER A 25 -8.82 -7.48 1.41
C SER A 25 -7.77 -8.56 1.25
N HIS A 26 -7.04 -8.92 2.31
CA HIS A 26 -5.96 -9.91 2.25
C HIS A 26 -6.40 -11.18 2.97
N ASP A 27 -7.42 -11.86 2.42
CA ASP A 27 -7.98 -13.06 3.01
C ASP A 27 -7.01 -14.26 2.99
N PHE A 28 -5.93 -14.17 2.22
CA PHE A 28 -4.86 -15.16 2.22
C PHE A 28 -3.96 -15.07 3.47
N LEU A 29 -4.07 -14.00 4.26
CA LEU A 29 -3.33 -13.84 5.51
C LEU A 29 -4.19 -14.30 6.70
N LYS A 30 -3.61 -15.15 7.54
CA LYS A 30 -4.25 -15.57 8.77
C LYS A 30 -4.12 -14.49 9.84
N PRO A 31 -5.00 -14.47 10.86
CA PRO A 31 -4.91 -13.48 11.94
C PRO A 31 -3.53 -13.42 12.61
N GLU A 32 -2.88 -14.57 12.84
CA GLU A 32 -1.54 -14.62 13.44
C GLU A 32 -0.49 -14.03 12.53
N GLU A 33 -0.66 -14.11 11.21
CA GLU A 33 0.25 -13.48 10.25
C GLU A 33 0.11 -11.96 10.27
N ILE A 34 -1.11 -11.45 10.41
CA ILE A 34 -1.35 -10.02 10.56
C ILE A 34 -0.64 -9.51 11.82
N GLY A 35 -0.73 -10.26 12.92
CA GLY A 35 0.00 -9.96 14.15
C GLY A 35 1.51 -9.98 14.00
N PHE A 36 2.02 -10.81 13.09
CA PHE A 36 3.46 -10.86 12.76
C PHE A 36 3.88 -9.61 11.97
N TYR A 37 3.09 -9.22 10.96
CA TYR A 37 3.46 -8.10 10.07
C TYR A 37 3.24 -6.73 10.72
N LYS A 38 2.22 -6.57 11.57
CA LYS A 38 1.86 -5.27 12.14
C LYS A 38 3.03 -4.56 12.82
N PRO A 39 3.80 -5.20 13.73
CA PRO A 39 4.97 -4.56 14.32
C PRO A 39 6.04 -4.19 13.30
N LEU A 40 6.21 -5.00 12.25
CA LEU A 40 7.19 -4.73 11.20
C LEU A 40 6.81 -3.50 10.38
N VAL A 41 5.51 -3.35 10.06
CA VAL A 41 5.02 -2.16 9.37
C VAL A 41 5.26 -0.92 10.22
N LEU A 42 4.91 -0.98 11.49
CA LEU A 42 5.02 0.16 12.41
C LEU A 42 6.49 0.55 12.66
N LYS A 43 7.36 -0.44 12.83
CA LYS A 43 8.76 -0.21 13.20
C LYS A 43 9.65 0.11 12.01
N TYR A 44 9.41 -0.52 10.86
CA TYR A 44 10.28 -0.41 9.69
C TYR A 44 9.59 0.20 8.48
N GLY A 45 8.39 -0.28 8.14
CA GLY A 45 7.68 0.16 6.94
C GLY A 45 7.36 1.64 6.95
N LEU A 46 6.69 2.11 8.00
CA LEU A 46 6.29 3.51 8.08
C LEU A 46 7.48 4.46 8.18
N PRO A 47 8.47 4.23 9.07
CA PRO A 47 9.61 5.15 9.17
C PRO A 47 10.49 5.24 7.94
N GLN A 48 10.53 4.19 7.11
CA GLN A 48 11.37 4.15 5.91
C GLN A 48 10.69 4.77 4.69
N SER A 49 9.42 5.16 4.79
CA SER A 49 8.65 5.65 3.66
C SER A 49 8.21 7.08 3.87
N ASP A 50 8.07 7.81 2.76
CA ASP A 50 7.38 9.08 2.75
C ASP A 50 5.89 8.79 2.64
N LEU A 51 5.12 9.22 3.63
CA LEU A 51 3.70 8.88 3.74
C LEU A 51 2.83 10.07 3.34
N TYR A 52 1.79 9.78 2.56
CA TYR A 52 0.77 10.74 2.14
C TYR A 52 -0.60 10.11 2.32
N GLY A 53 -1.56 10.90 2.75
CA GLY A 53 -2.90 10.38 3.00
C GLY A 53 -3.99 11.26 2.44
N ILE A 54 -5.16 10.66 2.26
CA ILE A 54 -6.38 11.37 1.88
C ILE A 54 -7.36 11.22 3.02
N TYR A 55 -7.89 12.36 3.48
CA TYR A 55 -8.92 12.42 4.52
C TYR A 55 -10.29 12.64 3.88
N SER A 56 -11.29 11.99 4.42
CA SER A 56 -12.69 12.20 4.09
C SER A 56 -13.44 12.45 5.38
N ASN A 57 -14.04 13.64 5.53
CA ASN A 57 -14.74 14.03 6.75
C ASN A 57 -13.90 13.82 8.02
N SER A 58 -12.66 14.25 7.98
CA SER A 58 -11.69 14.17 9.08
C SER A 58 -11.24 12.74 9.44
N VAL A 59 -11.62 11.75 8.63
CA VAL A 59 -11.19 10.35 8.79
C VAL A 59 -10.14 10.03 7.72
N LEU A 60 -9.04 9.40 8.12
CA LEU A 60 -8.02 8.96 7.17
C LEU A 60 -8.60 7.81 6.34
N ALA A 61 -8.89 8.10 5.07
CA ALA A 61 -9.56 7.16 4.17
C ALA A 61 -8.58 6.24 3.44
N GLY A 62 -7.37 6.73 3.19
CA GLY A 62 -6.35 5.93 2.51
C GLY A 62 -4.99 6.58 2.68
N TYR A 63 -3.93 5.80 2.47
CA TYR A 63 -2.58 6.33 2.49
C TYR A 63 -1.69 5.59 1.51
N ILE A 64 -0.60 6.26 1.12
CA ILE A 64 0.45 5.69 0.27
C ILE A 64 1.80 5.95 0.92
N GLY A 65 2.68 4.96 0.87
CA GLY A 65 4.05 5.08 1.33
C GLY A 65 4.99 4.94 0.14
N ILE A 66 5.92 5.88 0.02
CA ILE A 66 6.82 5.97 -1.13
C ILE A 66 8.27 5.96 -0.62
N ARG A 67 9.11 5.19 -1.30
CA ARG A 67 10.55 5.18 -1.04
C ARG A 67 11.28 5.31 -2.37
N GLY A 68 11.86 6.50 -2.61
CA GLY A 68 12.46 6.79 -3.91
C GLY A 68 11.41 6.79 -5.02
N GLN A 69 11.59 5.95 -6.02
CA GLN A 69 10.66 5.81 -7.15
C GLN A 69 9.69 4.64 -6.97
N LYS A 70 9.68 4.03 -5.80
CA LYS A 70 8.89 2.83 -5.54
C LYS A 70 7.76 3.10 -4.58
N ILE A 71 6.58 2.62 -4.94
CA ILE A 71 5.43 2.59 -4.05
C ILE A 71 5.59 1.38 -3.14
N GLU A 72 5.79 1.64 -1.85
CA GLU A 72 5.98 0.58 -0.85
C GLU A 72 4.66 0.13 -0.24
N MET A 73 3.70 1.05 -0.11
CA MET A 73 2.41 0.78 0.53
C MET A 73 1.33 1.59 -0.16
N LEU A 74 0.15 0.99 -0.33
CA LEU A 74 -1.05 1.69 -0.78
C LEU A 74 -2.24 0.94 -0.19
N PHE A 75 -2.89 1.55 0.79
CA PHE A 75 -3.99 0.93 1.53
C PHE A 75 -5.15 1.90 1.67
N ILE A 76 -6.36 1.38 1.52
CA ILE A 76 -7.60 2.13 1.63
C ILE A 76 -8.43 1.52 2.75
N HIS A 77 -9.01 2.35 3.61
CA HIS A 77 -9.90 1.86 4.64
C HIS A 77 -11.14 1.22 3.99
N PRO A 78 -11.62 0.07 4.50
CA PRO A 78 -12.73 -0.66 3.87
C PRO A 78 -14.00 0.18 3.66
N ASP A 79 -14.28 1.13 4.58
CA ASP A 79 -15.46 2.00 4.46
C ASP A 79 -15.40 2.92 3.24
N PHE A 80 -14.23 3.03 2.61
CA PHE A 80 -14.02 3.92 1.46
C PHE A 80 -13.63 3.16 0.19
N PHE A 81 -13.77 1.83 0.17
CA PHE A 81 -13.51 1.05 -1.04
C PHE A 81 -14.44 1.51 -2.17
N GLY A 82 -13.95 1.50 -3.40
CA GLY A 82 -14.75 1.80 -4.58
C GLY A 82 -15.03 3.28 -4.81
N GLN A 83 -14.37 4.18 -4.09
CA GLN A 83 -14.59 5.63 -4.22
C GLN A 83 -13.47 6.35 -4.99
N GLY A 84 -12.55 5.62 -5.59
CA GLY A 84 -11.47 6.21 -6.39
C GLY A 84 -10.29 6.75 -5.60
N ILE A 85 -10.24 6.53 -4.29
CA ILE A 85 -9.15 7.05 -3.45
C ILE A 85 -7.81 6.39 -3.81
N GLY A 86 -7.81 5.09 -4.08
CA GLY A 86 -6.60 4.40 -4.52
C GLY A 86 -6.04 4.97 -5.81
N SER A 87 -6.92 5.26 -6.78
CA SER A 87 -6.50 5.87 -8.05
C SER A 87 -5.94 7.27 -7.84
N GLN A 88 -6.53 8.06 -6.95
CA GLN A 88 -6.03 9.41 -6.64
C GLN A 88 -4.65 9.35 -6.02
N LEU A 89 -4.42 8.45 -5.06
CA LEU A 89 -3.12 8.28 -4.43
C LEU A 89 -2.08 7.77 -5.43
N LEU A 90 -2.45 6.82 -6.28
CA LEU A 90 -1.54 6.30 -7.30
C LEU A 90 -1.15 7.37 -8.31
N GLN A 91 -2.11 8.15 -8.80
CA GLN A 91 -1.83 9.24 -9.73
C GLN A 91 -0.93 10.30 -9.11
N PHE A 92 -1.14 10.62 -7.84
CA PHE A 92 -0.26 11.53 -7.10
C PHE A 92 1.17 10.98 -7.07
N ALA A 93 1.34 9.70 -6.75
CA ALA A 93 2.66 9.08 -6.69
C ALA A 93 3.37 9.10 -8.05
N VAL A 94 2.65 8.77 -9.11
CA VAL A 94 3.22 8.72 -10.46
C VAL A 94 3.53 10.12 -10.98
N LYS A 95 2.60 11.05 -10.87
CA LYS A 95 2.71 12.38 -11.50
C LYS A 95 3.47 13.37 -10.66
N GLN A 96 3.35 13.33 -9.34
CA GLN A 96 3.96 14.31 -8.45
C GLN A 96 5.23 13.79 -7.79
N GLN A 97 5.38 12.48 -7.62
CA GLN A 97 6.52 11.87 -6.92
C GLN A 97 7.40 11.03 -7.83
N ASN A 98 7.08 10.97 -9.12
CA ASN A 98 7.86 10.25 -10.14
C ASN A 98 8.01 8.76 -9.85
N CYS A 99 7.01 8.14 -9.23
CA CYS A 99 7.03 6.70 -8.95
C CYS A 99 6.82 5.89 -10.21
N THR A 100 7.64 4.86 -10.41
CA THR A 100 7.57 3.96 -11.56
C THR A 100 7.56 2.49 -11.17
N LEU A 101 7.72 2.18 -9.89
CA LEU A 101 7.86 0.81 -9.39
C LEU A 101 6.84 0.54 -8.29
N VAL A 102 6.33 -0.70 -8.25
CA VAL A 102 5.50 -1.18 -7.15
C VAL A 102 5.64 -2.69 -7.01
N ASP A 103 5.58 -3.18 -5.79
CA ASP A 103 5.51 -4.60 -5.48
C ASP A 103 4.10 -4.97 -5.06
N VAL A 104 3.61 -6.10 -5.57
CA VAL A 104 2.27 -6.59 -5.28
C VAL A 104 2.35 -8.03 -4.83
N ASN A 105 1.60 -8.36 -3.77
CA ASN A 105 1.47 -9.74 -3.35
C ASN A 105 0.71 -10.53 -4.43
N GLU A 106 1.30 -11.64 -4.92
CA GLU A 106 0.70 -12.47 -5.97
C GLU A 106 -0.68 -13.00 -5.56
N GLU A 107 -0.88 -13.22 -4.27
CA GLU A 107 -2.12 -13.74 -3.72
C GLU A 107 -3.22 -12.67 -3.61
N ASN A 108 -2.94 -11.45 -4.08
CA ASN A 108 -3.90 -10.35 -4.13
C ASN A 108 -4.16 -9.95 -5.58
N PRO A 109 -5.02 -10.69 -6.32
CA PRO A 109 -5.27 -10.39 -7.73
C PRO A 109 -5.94 -9.04 -7.96
N ARG A 110 -6.71 -8.52 -7.00
CA ARG A 110 -7.36 -7.22 -7.12
C ARG A 110 -6.34 -6.10 -7.21
N ALA A 111 -5.30 -6.14 -6.36
CA ALA A 111 -4.21 -5.17 -6.41
C ALA A 111 -3.44 -5.29 -7.73
N HIS A 112 -3.13 -6.51 -8.16
CA HIS A 112 -2.43 -6.74 -9.42
C HIS A 112 -3.20 -6.13 -10.59
N GLU A 113 -4.51 -6.41 -10.70
CA GLU A 113 -5.35 -5.85 -11.75
C GLU A 113 -5.41 -4.32 -11.69
N PHE A 114 -5.49 -3.77 -10.48
CA PHE A 114 -5.51 -2.33 -10.27
C PHE A 114 -4.28 -1.65 -10.90
N TYR A 115 -3.09 -2.19 -10.62
CA TYR A 115 -1.86 -1.63 -11.18
C TYR A 115 -1.75 -1.85 -12.69
N LEU A 116 -2.19 -3.01 -13.19
CA LEU A 116 -2.21 -3.26 -14.64
C LEU A 116 -3.10 -2.25 -15.36
N LYS A 117 -4.25 -1.92 -14.80
CA LYS A 117 -5.15 -0.91 -15.38
C LYS A 117 -4.52 0.47 -15.46
N HIS A 118 -3.56 0.74 -14.56
CA HIS A 118 -2.86 2.02 -14.53
C HIS A 118 -1.55 2.00 -15.30
N GLY A 119 -1.32 0.98 -16.12
CA GLY A 119 -0.20 0.91 -17.03
C GLY A 119 1.04 0.21 -16.52
N PHE A 120 1.01 -0.33 -15.31
CA PHE A 120 2.14 -1.10 -14.79
C PHE A 120 2.23 -2.46 -15.46
N LYS A 121 3.45 -2.99 -15.58
CA LYS A 121 3.74 -4.29 -16.19
C LYS A 121 4.59 -5.12 -15.26
N LEU A 122 4.34 -6.44 -15.24
CA LEU A 122 5.17 -7.39 -14.49
C LEU A 122 6.54 -7.51 -15.14
N TYR A 123 7.61 -7.42 -14.34
CA TYR A 123 8.97 -7.63 -14.85
C TYR A 123 9.77 -8.65 -14.03
N SER A 124 9.37 -8.96 -12.80
CA SER A 124 10.08 -9.90 -11.94
C SER A 124 9.16 -10.45 -10.85
N ARG A 125 9.57 -11.56 -10.24
CA ARG A 125 8.81 -12.23 -9.19
C ARG A 125 9.76 -12.88 -8.19
N ASP A 126 9.48 -12.71 -6.90
CA ASP A 126 10.15 -13.44 -5.82
C ASP A 126 9.17 -14.41 -5.17
N GLU A 127 9.64 -15.58 -4.77
CA GLU A 127 8.79 -16.60 -4.17
C GLU A 127 8.43 -16.31 -2.71
N LYS A 128 9.20 -15.45 -2.05
CA LYS A 128 8.98 -15.05 -0.66
C LYS A 128 8.93 -13.54 -0.57
N ASP A 129 8.24 -13.04 0.44
CA ASP A 129 8.22 -11.60 0.72
C ASP A 129 9.52 -11.17 1.44
N ASP A 130 9.67 -9.87 1.68
CA ASP A 130 10.89 -9.30 2.29
C ASP A 130 11.14 -9.81 3.71
N SER A 131 10.12 -10.34 4.39
CA SER A 131 10.26 -10.92 5.72
C SER A 131 10.54 -12.42 5.68
N GLY A 132 10.70 -13.01 4.47
CA GLY A 132 10.99 -14.42 4.29
C GLY A 132 9.80 -15.36 4.38
N GLN A 133 8.58 -14.82 4.45
CA GLN A 133 7.37 -15.63 4.50
C GLN A 133 6.98 -16.13 3.10
N PRO A 134 6.28 -17.27 3.00
CA PRO A 134 5.94 -17.89 1.70
C PRO A 134 4.77 -17.18 1.00
N HIS A 135 4.91 -15.87 0.79
CA HIS A 135 3.97 -15.04 0.06
C HIS A 135 4.69 -14.43 -1.14
N PRO A 136 4.49 -14.98 -2.36
CA PRO A 136 5.18 -14.49 -3.54
C PRO A 136 4.88 -13.03 -3.85
N ILE A 137 5.89 -12.32 -4.29
CA ILE A 137 5.80 -10.89 -4.62
C ILE A 137 6.03 -10.69 -6.11
N LEU A 138 5.12 -9.96 -6.73
CA LEU A 138 5.24 -9.53 -8.14
C LEU A 138 5.84 -8.13 -8.17
N HIS A 139 6.86 -7.96 -9.00
CA HIS A 139 7.50 -6.66 -9.19
C HIS A 139 6.99 -6.04 -10.48
N LEU A 140 6.35 -4.88 -10.38
CA LEU A 140 5.74 -4.20 -11.52
C LEU A 140 6.43 -2.87 -11.79
N THR A 141 6.43 -2.47 -13.07
CA THR A 141 7.03 -1.21 -13.52
C THR A 141 6.14 -0.52 -14.54
N LEU A 142 6.22 0.82 -14.58
CA LEU A 142 5.60 1.63 -15.62
C LEU A 142 6.46 1.73 -16.87
N LEU A 143 7.71 1.34 -16.79
CA LEU A 143 8.67 1.51 -17.89
C LEU A 143 8.66 0.37 -18.91
#